data_08e4fa21ac13139cf3bb7cd8eaa4783d
#
_entry.id   08e4fa21ac13139cf3bb7cd8eaa4783d
#
_cell.length_a   1.000
_cell.length_b   1.000
_cell.length_c   1.000
_cell.angle_alpha   90.00
_cell.angle_beta   90.00
_cell.angle_gamma   90.00
#
_symmetry.space_group_name_H-M   'P 1'
#
loop_
_entity.id
_entity.type
_entity.pdbx_description
1 polymer ?
#
loop_
_entity_poly.entity_id
_entity_poly.type
_entity_poly.pdbx_seq_one_letter_code
_entity_poly.pdbx_strand_id
1 'polypeptide(L)'
;MAKLKENYELMVIFNTKLGEDGIKELVEKYKGTIERHATLTSVDEWGKRKLAYEIEDETEGFYVLYNFESTPDFPVEIERRLNINENVLRSLVTVAAAAK
;
A
#
# COMPACT_ATOMS: atom_id res chain seq x y z
N MET A 1 24.82 18.02 -0.81
CA MET A 1 23.54 17.80 -0.14
C MET A 1 23.01 16.41 -0.44
N ALA A 2 22.67 15.71 0.58
CA ALA A 2 22.18 14.36 0.37
C ALA A 2 20.83 14.37 -0.31
N LYS A 3 20.60 13.38 -1.12
CA LYS A 3 19.30 13.20 -1.72
C LYS A 3 18.31 12.85 -0.61
N LEU A 4 17.20 13.57 -0.56
CA LEU A 4 16.22 13.40 0.50
C LEU A 4 15.03 12.54 0.07
N LYS A 5 14.90 12.28 -1.22
CA LYS A 5 13.77 11.50 -1.73
C LYS A 5 14.22 10.18 -2.27
N GLU A 6 13.37 9.19 -2.09
CA GLU A 6 13.66 7.85 -2.53
C GLU A 6 12.39 7.27 -3.15
N ASN A 7 12.55 6.29 -4.02
CA ASN A 7 11.42 5.60 -4.62
C ASN A 7 11.06 4.40 -3.75
N TYR A 8 9.77 4.28 -3.42
CA TYR A 8 9.29 3.21 -2.56
C TYR A 8 8.18 2.44 -3.23
N GLU A 9 8.06 1.18 -2.85
CA GLU A 9 6.95 0.33 -3.23
C GLU A 9 6.17 -0.02 -1.97
N LEU A 10 4.88 0.25 -2.01
CA LEU A 10 4.01 -0.08 -0.89
C LEU A 10 3.01 -1.13 -1.35
N MET A 11 3.13 -2.32 -0.81
CA MET A 11 2.17 -3.39 -1.09
C MET A 11 1.16 -3.44 0.03
N VAL A 12 -0.12 -3.36 -0.32
CA VAL A 12 -1.19 -3.39 0.66
C VAL A 12 -2.11 -4.56 0.32
N ILE A 13 -2.48 -5.32 1.35
CA ILE A 13 -3.44 -6.41 1.18
C ILE A 13 -4.69 -6.01 1.96
N PHE A 14 -5.77 -5.75 1.23
CA PHE A 14 -7.03 -5.37 1.86
C PHE A 14 -7.90 -6.58 2.09
N ASN A 15 -8.75 -6.49 3.11
CA ASN A 15 -9.69 -7.54 3.44
C ASN A 15 -10.80 -7.58 2.39
N THR A 16 -11.01 -8.75 1.78
CA THR A 16 -12.01 -8.88 0.72
C THR A 16 -13.43 -8.83 1.23
N LYS A 17 -13.63 -8.92 2.53
CA LYS A 17 -14.99 -8.84 3.10
C LYS A 17 -15.64 -7.49 2.89
N LEU A 18 -14.84 -6.48 2.56
CA LEU A 18 -15.37 -5.15 2.28
C LEU A 18 -16.20 -5.10 1.00
N GLY A 19 -16.01 -6.08 0.11
CA GLY A 19 -16.62 -6.01 -1.20
C GLY A 19 -15.87 -5.06 -2.11
N GLU A 20 -16.21 -5.08 -3.39
CA GLU A 20 -15.47 -4.30 -4.37
C GLU A 20 -15.55 -2.80 -4.10
N ASP A 21 -16.75 -2.32 -3.74
CA ASP A 21 -16.92 -0.88 -3.52
C ASP A 21 -16.11 -0.41 -2.31
N GLY A 22 -16.14 -1.18 -1.24
CA GLY A 22 -15.38 -0.81 -0.05
C GLY A 22 -13.88 -0.81 -0.30
N ILE A 23 -13.41 -1.81 -1.05
CA ILE A 23 -12.00 -1.87 -1.40
C ILE A 23 -11.62 -0.67 -2.26
N LYS A 24 -12.44 -0.34 -3.25
CA LYS A 24 -12.17 0.82 -4.11
C LYS A 24 -12.05 2.09 -3.30
N GLU A 25 -12.93 2.28 -2.33
CA GLU A 25 -12.88 3.46 -1.50
C GLU A 25 -11.57 3.55 -0.74
N LEU A 26 -11.11 2.43 -0.21
CA LEU A 26 -9.85 2.42 0.51
C LEU A 26 -8.66 2.66 -0.40
N VAL A 27 -8.69 2.06 -1.59
CA VAL A 27 -7.62 2.28 -2.56
C VAL A 27 -7.51 3.76 -2.88
N GLU A 28 -8.64 4.42 -3.13
CA GLU A 28 -8.64 5.84 -3.46
C GLU A 28 -8.24 6.69 -2.26
N LYS A 29 -8.67 6.30 -1.07
CA LYS A 29 -8.32 7.03 0.13
C LYS A 29 -6.80 7.08 0.33
N TYR A 30 -6.15 5.93 0.23
CA TYR A 30 -4.71 5.88 0.44
C TYR A 30 -3.95 6.47 -0.73
N LYS A 31 -4.49 6.32 -1.94
CA LYS A 31 -3.91 6.99 -3.10
C LYS A 31 -3.88 8.50 -2.86
N GLY A 32 -4.99 9.06 -2.41
CA GLY A 32 -5.05 10.49 -2.12
C GLY A 32 -4.10 10.91 -1.02
N THR A 33 -3.96 10.07 0.00
CA THR A 33 -3.04 10.36 1.09
C THR A 33 -1.61 10.39 0.57
N ILE A 34 -1.24 9.43 -0.26
CA ILE A 34 0.09 9.41 -0.82
C ILE A 34 0.33 10.64 -1.69
N GLU A 35 -0.65 11.01 -2.51
CA GLU A 35 -0.51 12.16 -3.40
C GLU A 35 -0.32 13.46 -2.65
N ARG A 36 -0.89 13.54 -1.45
CA ARG A 36 -0.77 14.76 -0.65
C ARG A 36 0.61 14.91 -0.01
N HIS A 37 1.30 13.81 0.23
CA HIS A 37 2.55 13.83 0.97
C HIS A 37 3.75 13.38 0.14
N ALA A 38 3.50 12.88 -1.05
CA ALA A 38 4.55 12.30 -1.88
C ALA A 38 4.20 12.45 -3.33
N THR A 39 5.09 12.00 -4.20
CA THR A 39 4.82 11.98 -5.63
C THR A 39 4.44 10.55 -6.01
N LEU A 40 3.17 10.35 -6.28
CA LEU A 40 2.69 9.03 -6.66
C LEU A 40 3.07 8.75 -8.11
N THR A 41 3.79 7.65 -8.31
CA THR A 41 4.25 7.29 -9.64
C THR A 41 3.24 6.39 -10.35
N SER A 42 2.74 5.38 -9.64
CA SER A 42 1.76 4.49 -10.23
C SER A 42 1.04 3.69 -9.15
N VAL A 43 -0.11 3.17 -9.52
CA VAL A 43 -0.89 2.28 -8.67
C VAL A 43 -1.26 1.07 -9.50
N ASP A 44 -0.86 -0.11 -9.03
CA ASP A 44 -1.21 -1.36 -9.69
C ASP A 44 -2.17 -2.13 -8.80
N GLU A 45 -3.37 -2.37 -9.30
CA GLU A 45 -4.33 -3.19 -8.57
C GLU A 45 -4.19 -4.61 -9.08
N TRP A 46 -3.58 -5.46 -8.25
CA TRP A 46 -3.38 -6.85 -8.63
C TRP A 46 -4.64 -7.68 -8.51
N GLY A 47 -5.59 -7.19 -7.72
CA GLY A 47 -6.85 -7.89 -7.56
C GLY A 47 -6.82 -8.91 -6.43
N LYS A 48 -7.88 -9.69 -6.38
CA LYS A 48 -8.03 -10.70 -5.34
C LYS A 48 -7.08 -11.86 -5.60
N ARG A 49 -6.34 -12.25 -4.57
CA ARG A 49 -5.40 -13.35 -4.68
C ARG A 49 -5.45 -14.19 -3.43
N LYS A 50 -5.13 -15.46 -3.60
CA LYS A 50 -5.06 -16.37 -2.48
C LYS A 50 -3.80 -16.09 -1.68
N LEU A 51 -3.96 -16.03 -0.36
CA LEU A 51 -2.82 -15.81 0.52
C LEU A 51 -2.02 -17.09 0.66
N ALA A 52 -0.70 -16.94 0.87
CA ALA A 52 0.15 -18.10 1.10
C ALA A 52 -0.22 -18.79 2.40
N TYR A 53 -0.72 -18.04 3.37
CA TYR A 53 -1.23 -18.58 4.63
C TYR A 53 -2.31 -17.62 5.12
N GLU A 54 -3.12 -18.10 6.03
CA GLU A 54 -4.22 -17.28 6.53
C GLU A 54 -3.69 -16.11 7.33
N ILE A 55 -4.34 -14.95 7.14
CA ILE A 55 -4.07 -13.77 7.93
C ILE A 55 -5.41 -13.38 8.55
N GLU A 56 -5.49 -13.39 9.88
CA GLU A 56 -6.71 -13.06 10.61
C GLU A 56 -7.90 -13.86 10.07
N ASP A 57 -7.67 -15.15 9.84
CA ASP A 57 -8.68 -16.09 9.36
C ASP A 57 -9.12 -15.84 7.92
N GLU A 58 -8.42 -14.97 7.21
CA GLU A 58 -8.73 -14.74 5.79
C GLU A 58 -7.78 -15.56 4.93
N THR A 59 -8.35 -16.20 3.91
CA THR A 59 -7.55 -16.98 2.97
C THR A 59 -7.24 -16.23 1.69
N GLU A 60 -7.91 -15.09 1.47
CA GLU A 60 -7.72 -14.27 0.29
C GLU A 60 -7.57 -12.82 0.68
N GLY A 61 -6.91 -12.06 -0.18
CA GLY A 61 -6.78 -10.64 0.01
C GLY A 61 -6.76 -9.92 -1.32
N PHE A 62 -7.07 -8.64 -1.28
CA PHE A 62 -7.01 -7.81 -2.47
C PHE A 62 -5.69 -7.05 -2.45
N TYR A 63 -4.84 -7.31 -3.43
CA TYR A 63 -3.49 -6.76 -3.49
C TYR A 63 -3.44 -5.49 -4.30
N VAL A 64 -2.82 -4.46 -3.75
CA VAL A 64 -2.61 -3.20 -4.45
C VAL A 64 -1.17 -2.78 -4.22
N LEU A 65 -0.50 -2.40 -5.28
CA LEU A 65 0.88 -1.91 -5.20
C LEU A 65 0.91 -0.45 -5.55
N TYR A 66 1.39 0.38 -4.62
CA TYR A 66 1.58 1.81 -4.85
C TYR A 66 3.07 2.07 -5.03
N ASN A 67 3.41 2.80 -6.08
CA ASN A 67 4.79 3.25 -6.29
C ASN A 67 4.82 4.75 -6.10
N PHE A 68 5.71 5.23 -5.23
CA PHE A 68 5.78 6.66 -4.97
C PHE A 68 7.19 7.07 -4.62
N GLU A 69 7.44 8.37 -4.72
CA GLU A 69 8.71 8.96 -4.33
C GLU A 69 8.46 9.91 -3.17
N SER A 70 9.23 9.78 -2.10
CA SER A 70 9.05 10.62 -0.93
C SER A 70 10.32 10.67 -0.11
N THR A 71 10.30 11.55 0.89
CA THR A 71 11.34 11.53 1.91
C THR A 71 11.16 10.29 2.76
N PRO A 72 12.21 9.85 3.49
CA PRO A 72 12.12 8.60 4.27
C PRO A 72 11.09 8.63 5.39
N ASP A 73 10.61 9.80 5.77
CA ASP A 73 9.63 9.91 6.87
C ASP A 73 8.27 9.35 6.48
N PHE A 74 7.87 9.58 5.23
CA PHE A 74 6.51 9.24 4.83
C PHE A 74 6.22 7.74 4.82
N PRO A 75 7.11 6.87 4.34
CA PRO A 75 6.80 5.44 4.35
C PRO A 75 6.46 4.92 5.75
N VAL A 76 7.17 5.41 6.76
CA VAL A 76 6.89 5.01 8.13
C VAL A 76 5.50 5.46 8.53
N GLU A 77 5.15 6.68 8.17
CA GLU A 77 3.84 7.23 8.54
C GLU A 77 2.70 6.52 7.83
N ILE A 78 2.83 6.26 6.53
CA ILE A 78 1.75 5.60 5.79
C ILE A 78 1.58 4.16 6.27
N GLU A 79 2.69 3.49 6.56
CA GLU A 79 2.60 2.11 7.06
C GLU A 79 1.90 2.08 8.42
N ARG A 80 2.20 3.06 9.28
CA ARG A 80 1.54 3.14 10.57
C ARG A 80 0.03 3.31 10.40
N ARG A 81 -0.38 4.19 9.48
CA ARG A 81 -1.80 4.42 9.23
C ARG A 81 -2.49 3.17 8.71
N LEU A 82 -1.80 2.44 7.84
CA LEU A 82 -2.36 1.22 7.28
C LEU A 82 -2.51 0.15 8.35
N ASN A 83 -1.52 0.04 9.23
CA ASN A 83 -1.53 -1.02 10.24
C ASN A 83 -2.63 -0.85 11.27
N ILE A 84 -3.12 0.36 11.48
CA ILE A 84 -4.22 0.57 12.43
C ILE A 84 -5.58 0.44 11.78
N ASN A 85 -5.64 0.25 10.48
CA ASN A 85 -6.90 0.09 9.78
C ASN A 85 -7.28 -1.38 9.80
N GLU A 86 -8.45 -1.69 10.37
CA GLU A 86 -8.91 -3.07 10.51
C GLU A 86 -9.13 -3.76 9.17
N ASN A 87 -9.34 -2.98 8.12
CA ASN A 87 -9.62 -3.54 6.81
C ASN A 87 -8.36 -3.82 6.00
N VAL A 88 -7.20 -3.52 6.57
CA VAL A 88 -5.92 -3.83 5.96
C VAL A 88 -5.35 -5.06 6.63
N LEU A 89 -5.19 -6.14 5.88
CA LEU A 89 -4.64 -7.36 6.43
C LEU A 89 -3.14 -7.25 6.61
N ARG A 90 -2.48 -6.60 5.69
CA ARG A 90 -1.04 -6.48 5.74
C ARG A 90 -0.57 -5.34 4.86
N SER A 91 0.51 -4.71 5.26
CA SER A 91 1.17 -3.70 4.43
C SER A 91 2.67 -3.90 4.53
N LEU A 92 3.35 -3.59 3.44
CA LEU A 92 4.80 -3.73 3.38
C LEU A 92 5.38 -2.65 2.50
N VAL A 93 6.30 -1.88 3.04
CA VAL A 93 6.99 -0.85 2.29
C VAL A 93 8.42 -1.29 2.06
N THR A 94 8.86 -1.20 0.82
CA THR A 94 10.25 -1.49 0.47
C THR A 94 10.78 -0.38 -0.41
N VAL A 95 12.08 -0.20 -0.40
CA VAL A 95 12.72 0.72 -1.33
C VAL A 95 12.65 0.06 -2.70
N ALA A 96 12.13 0.80 -3.66
CA ALA A 96 12.03 0.25 -5.01
C ALA A 96 13.43 -0.06 -5.51
N ALA A 97 13.58 -1.22 -6.10
CA ALA A 97 14.85 -1.57 -6.68
C ALA A 97 15.22 -0.47 -7.65
N ALA A 98 16.43 0.02 -7.51
CA ALA A 98 16.86 1.06 -8.39
C ALA A 98 16.66 0.56 -9.81
N ALA A 99 15.89 1.32 -10.55
CA ALA A 99 15.68 0.94 -11.94
C ALA A 99 17.06 0.88 -12.57
N LYS A 100 17.39 -0.24 -12.96
CA LYS A 100 18.72 -0.39 -13.51
C LYS A 100 18.66 -0.24 -14.97
#